data_8c92cc3c923f2cc46ed70794ace1bac5
#
_entry.id   8c92cc3c923f2cc46ed70794ace1bac5
#
_cell.length_a   1.000
_cell.length_b   1.000
_cell.length_c   1.000
_cell.angle_alpha   90.00
_cell.angle_beta   90.00
_cell.angle_gamma   90.00
#
_symmetry.space_group_name_H-M   'P 1'
#
loop_
_entity.id
_entity.type
_entity.pdbx_description
1 polymer ?
#
loop_
_entity_poly.entity_id
_entity_poly.type
_entity_poly.pdbx_seq_one_letter_code
_entity_poly.pdbx_strand_id
1 'polypeptide(L)'
;MNLNQIRNVYFIGIGGIGMSNLARYFKNLGKQVCGYDKTPSVLTNELIESGISIHFEDAIDLIPKDFFIENTLVIITPAVPVTHSEWNYFVERGFEIKKRAEVLGLI
;
A
#
# COMPACT_ATOMS: atom_id res chain seq x y z
N MET A 1 6.74 -13.71 -5.19
CA MET A 1 7.65 -12.61 -4.80
C MET A 1 7.96 -12.76 -3.32
N ASN A 2 9.23 -12.74 -2.94
CA ASN A 2 9.64 -12.80 -1.53
C ASN A 2 10.07 -11.42 -1.03
N LEU A 3 10.31 -11.30 0.28
CA LEU A 3 10.66 -10.02 0.90
C LEU A 3 11.89 -9.36 0.27
N ASN A 4 12.87 -10.14 -0.17
CA ASN A 4 14.10 -9.56 -0.76
C ASN A 4 13.84 -8.94 -2.12
N GLN A 5 12.83 -9.38 -2.83
CA GLN A 5 12.46 -8.85 -4.15
C GLN A 5 11.59 -7.60 -4.04
N ILE A 6 10.94 -7.42 -2.90
CA ILE A 6 10.06 -6.28 -2.67
C ILE A 6 10.89 -5.06 -2.29
N ARG A 7 10.84 -4.02 -3.10
CA ARG A 7 11.46 -2.72 -2.80
C ARG A 7 10.42 -1.71 -2.37
N ASN A 8 9.22 -1.81 -2.93
CA ASN A 8 8.14 -0.86 -2.75
C ASN A 8 6.90 -1.57 -2.25
N VAL A 9 6.17 -0.95 -1.35
CA VAL A 9 4.89 -1.47 -0.86
C VAL A 9 3.85 -0.37 -0.98
N TYR A 10 2.77 -0.67 -1.68
CA TYR A 10 1.67 0.26 -1.88
C TYR A 10 0.43 -0.23 -1.16
N PHE A 11 -0.14 0.62 -0.34
CA PHE A 11 -1.31 0.26 0.46
C PHE A 11 -2.57 0.96 -0.08
N ILE A 12 -3.63 0.19 -0.24
CA ILE A 12 -4.95 0.75 -0.51
C ILE A 12 -5.80 0.52 0.74
N GLY A 13 -6.10 1.61 1.46
CA GLY A 13 -6.72 1.57 2.78
C GLY A 13 -5.69 1.60 3.91
N ILE A 14 -4.65 2.39 3.78
CA ILE A 14 -3.48 2.41 4.67
C ILE A 14 -3.81 2.84 6.11
N GLY A 15 -4.93 3.57 6.31
CA GLY A 15 -5.28 4.14 7.61
C GLY A 15 -5.93 3.18 8.59
N GLY A 16 -6.22 1.95 8.19
CA GLY A 16 -6.74 0.94 9.12
C GLY A 16 -5.68 0.56 10.16
N ILE A 17 -6.12 0.11 11.35
CA ILE A 17 -5.19 -0.20 12.45
C ILE A 17 -4.17 -1.26 12.02
N GLY A 18 -4.64 -2.39 11.48
CA GLY A 18 -3.75 -3.45 11.02
C GLY A 18 -2.92 -3.05 9.83
N MET A 19 -3.49 -2.28 8.91
CA MET A 19 -2.78 -1.80 7.72
C MET A 19 -1.67 -0.81 8.09
N SER A 20 -1.94 0.12 9.01
CA SER A 20 -0.93 1.08 9.44
C SER A 20 0.24 0.40 10.14
N ASN A 21 -0.01 -0.65 10.89
CA ASN A 21 1.06 -1.43 11.53
C ASN A 21 1.94 -2.13 10.48
N LEU A 22 1.35 -2.70 9.45
CA LEU A 22 2.12 -3.28 8.34
C LEU A 22 2.93 -2.23 7.60
N ALA A 23 2.35 -1.04 7.40
CA ALA A 23 3.08 0.05 6.74
C ALA A 23 4.33 0.42 7.52
N ARG A 24 4.23 0.54 8.84
CA ARG A 24 5.38 0.80 9.70
C ARG A 24 6.41 -0.31 9.63
N TYR A 25 5.95 -1.57 9.62
CA TYR A 25 6.84 -2.72 9.53
C TYR A 25 7.71 -2.66 8.27
N PHE A 26 7.10 -2.45 7.10
CA PHE A 26 7.84 -2.36 5.85
C PHE A 26 8.73 -1.13 5.79
N LYS A 27 8.28 0.00 6.33
CA LYS A 27 9.10 1.20 6.43
C LYS A 27 10.36 0.93 7.24
N ASN A 28 10.22 0.23 8.37
CA ASN A 28 11.36 -0.11 9.22
C ASN A 28 12.31 -1.10 8.56
N LEU A 29 11.84 -1.90 7.61
CA LEU A 29 12.69 -2.78 6.80
C LEU A 29 13.46 -2.03 5.71
N GLY A 30 13.25 -0.73 5.57
CA GLY A 30 13.89 0.07 4.54
C GLY A 30 13.18 0.07 3.20
N LYS A 31 11.96 -0.44 3.15
CA LYS A 31 11.17 -0.41 1.92
C LYS A 31 10.58 0.98 1.71
N GLN A 32 10.33 1.33 0.45
CA GLN A 32 9.60 2.55 0.12
C GLN A 32 8.13 2.25 0.27
N VAL A 33 7.44 2.99 1.14
CA VAL A 33 6.03 2.75 1.45
C VAL A 33 5.21 3.97 1.08
N CYS A 34 4.12 3.75 0.37
CA CYS A 34 3.14 4.79 0.14
C CYS A 34 1.75 4.18 0.03
N GLY A 35 0.73 5.00 -0.04
CA GLY A 35 -0.60 4.46 -0.11
C GLY A 35 -1.71 5.48 -0.23
N TYR A 36 -2.89 4.94 -0.22
CA TYR A 36 -4.14 5.66 -0.31
C TYR A 36 -5.03 5.33 0.89
N ASP A 37 -5.75 6.33 1.36
CA ASP A 37 -6.87 6.11 2.27
C ASP A 37 -8.00 7.07 1.88
N LYS A 38 -9.22 6.67 2.15
CA LYS A 38 -10.39 7.49 1.84
C LYS A 38 -10.46 8.72 2.74
N THR A 39 -10.03 8.61 3.99
CA THR A 39 -10.25 9.63 5.01
C THR A 39 -8.99 9.92 5.83
N PRO A 40 -8.58 11.18 5.94
CA PRO A 40 -7.51 11.55 6.86
C PRO A 40 -7.89 11.18 8.30
N SER A 41 -6.91 10.75 9.09
CA SER A 41 -7.11 10.31 10.47
C SER A 41 -5.84 10.55 11.28
N VAL A 42 -5.93 10.31 12.58
CA VAL A 42 -4.75 10.36 13.45
C VAL A 42 -3.71 9.37 12.97
N LEU A 43 -4.13 8.15 12.59
CA LEU A 43 -3.21 7.13 12.09
C LEU A 43 -2.52 7.55 10.80
N THR A 44 -3.26 8.10 9.83
CA THR A 44 -2.64 8.55 8.57
C THR A 44 -1.69 9.71 8.82
N ASN A 45 -2.03 10.63 9.72
CA ASN A 45 -1.14 11.73 10.05
C ASN A 45 0.17 11.25 10.67
N GLU A 46 0.11 10.26 11.56
CA GLU A 46 1.31 9.67 12.15
C GLU A 46 2.19 8.99 11.11
N LEU A 47 1.58 8.29 10.16
CA LEU A 47 2.32 7.65 9.07
C LEU A 47 3.01 8.69 8.19
N ILE A 48 2.32 9.77 7.85
CA ILE A 48 2.89 10.85 7.04
C ILE A 48 4.08 11.48 7.77
N GLU A 49 3.95 11.73 9.07
CA GLU A 49 5.05 12.28 9.87
C GLU A 49 6.26 11.35 9.91
N SER A 50 6.05 10.04 9.80
CA SER A 50 7.13 9.06 9.78
C SER A 50 7.81 8.93 8.41
N GLY A 51 7.34 9.65 7.40
CA GLY A 51 7.94 9.65 6.08
C GLY A 51 7.23 8.78 5.05
N ILE A 52 6.02 8.33 5.33
CA ILE A 52 5.20 7.56 4.38
C ILE A 52 4.33 8.54 3.59
N SER A 53 4.35 8.43 2.26
CA SER A 53 3.53 9.27 1.39
C SER A 53 2.12 8.70 1.29
N ILE A 54 1.14 9.50 1.66
CA ILE A 54 -0.28 9.10 1.60
C ILE A 54 -1.06 10.15 0.85
N HIS A 55 -1.95 9.70 -0.03
CA HIS A 55 -2.92 10.59 -0.66
C HIS A 55 -4.34 10.08 -0.38
N PHE A 56 -5.31 10.97 -0.51
CA PHE A 56 -6.70 10.71 -0.12
C PHE A 56 -7.66 10.75 -1.29
N GLU A 57 -7.12 10.83 -2.50
CA GLU A 57 -7.90 10.78 -3.73
C GLU A 57 -7.60 9.50 -4.48
N ASP A 58 -8.64 8.85 -5.00
CA ASP A 58 -8.47 7.68 -5.86
C ASP A 58 -8.01 8.15 -7.24
N ALA A 59 -6.70 8.25 -7.40
CA ALA A 59 -6.10 8.82 -8.62
C ALA A 59 -4.86 8.04 -9.03
N ILE A 60 -4.93 7.42 -10.19
CA ILE A 60 -3.83 6.64 -10.75
C ILE A 60 -2.55 7.48 -10.87
N ASP A 61 -2.71 8.76 -11.19
CA ASP A 61 -1.58 9.67 -11.37
C ASP A 61 -0.74 9.85 -10.09
N LEU A 62 -1.31 9.55 -8.93
CA LEU A 62 -0.62 9.69 -7.65
C LEU A 62 0.19 8.45 -7.25
N ILE A 63 0.10 7.38 -8.03
CA ILE A 63 0.94 6.19 -7.83
C ILE A 63 2.36 6.54 -8.28
N PRO A 64 3.39 6.30 -7.43
CA PRO A 64 4.76 6.64 -7.81
C PRO A 64 5.20 5.92 -9.08
N LYS A 65 5.91 6.61 -9.94
CA LYS A 65 6.31 6.11 -11.27
C LYS A 65 7.35 5.00 -11.19
N ASP A 66 8.09 4.92 -10.11
CA ASP A 66 9.12 3.89 -9.91
C ASP A 66 8.59 2.62 -9.21
N PHE A 67 7.28 2.51 -9.04
CA PHE A 67 6.64 1.30 -8.52
C PHE A 67 6.33 0.37 -9.69
N PHE A 68 7.22 -0.60 -9.93
CA PHE A 68 7.11 -1.53 -11.04
C PHE A 68 6.59 -2.90 -10.57
N ILE A 69 6.06 -3.68 -11.51
CA ILE A 69 5.50 -5.01 -11.23
C ILE A 69 6.51 -5.90 -10.51
N GLU A 70 7.77 -5.89 -10.94
CA GLU A 70 8.78 -6.81 -10.45
C GLU A 70 9.31 -6.46 -9.05
N ASN A 71 9.03 -5.28 -8.54
CA ASN A 71 9.58 -4.84 -7.25
C ASN A 71 8.54 -4.30 -6.26
N THR A 72 7.25 -4.38 -6.60
CA THR A 72 6.18 -3.76 -5.80
C THR A 72 5.17 -4.78 -5.32
N LEU A 73 4.87 -4.74 -4.03
CA LEU A 73 3.77 -5.47 -3.43
C LEU A 73 2.63 -4.50 -3.14
N VAL A 74 1.42 -4.84 -3.55
CA VAL A 74 0.22 -4.05 -3.25
C VAL A 74 -0.57 -4.76 -2.16
N ILE A 75 -0.94 -4.02 -1.12
CA ILE A 75 -1.71 -4.56 -0.01
C ILE A 75 -3.04 -3.81 0.06
N ILE A 76 -4.14 -4.55 0.03
CA ILE A 76 -5.47 -3.98 -0.05
C ILE A 76 -6.34 -4.41 1.13
N THR A 77 -7.17 -3.48 1.61
CA THR A 77 -8.23 -3.80 2.58
C THR A 77 -9.49 -4.25 1.84
N PRO A 78 -10.27 -5.19 2.42
CA PRO A 78 -11.53 -5.64 1.82
C PRO A 78 -12.59 -4.54 1.66
N ALA A 79 -12.44 -3.43 2.37
CA ALA A 79 -13.44 -2.35 2.34
C ALA A 79 -13.41 -1.53 1.05
N VAL A 80 -12.42 -1.72 0.19
CA VAL A 80 -12.28 -0.97 -1.05
C VAL A 80 -13.28 -1.48 -2.09
N PRO A 81 -14.09 -0.59 -2.71
CA PRO A 81 -15.05 -1.03 -3.71
C PRO A 81 -14.37 -1.50 -4.99
N VAL A 82 -15.02 -2.39 -5.73
CA VAL A 82 -14.48 -2.93 -6.98
C VAL A 82 -14.30 -1.88 -8.07
N THR A 83 -14.94 -0.72 -7.91
CA THR A 83 -14.81 0.40 -8.85
C THR A 83 -13.60 1.29 -8.58
N HIS A 84 -12.82 0.99 -7.54
CA HIS A 84 -11.65 1.79 -7.17
C HIS A 84 -10.63 1.81 -8.30
N SER A 85 -10.22 3.00 -8.75
CA SER A 85 -9.39 3.14 -9.96
C SER A 85 -7.98 2.63 -9.74
N GLU A 86 -7.37 2.91 -8.59
CA GLU A 86 -6.01 2.45 -8.30
C GLU A 86 -5.96 0.94 -8.18
N TRP A 87 -6.96 0.32 -7.53
CA TRP A 87 -7.02 -1.13 -7.45
C TRP A 87 -7.11 -1.75 -8.84
N ASN A 88 -8.02 -1.25 -9.68
CA ASN A 88 -8.17 -1.75 -11.04
C ASN A 88 -6.89 -1.57 -11.86
N TYR A 89 -6.18 -0.46 -11.65
CA TYR A 89 -4.88 -0.23 -12.30
C TYR A 89 -3.90 -1.35 -11.95
N PHE A 90 -3.76 -1.69 -10.68
CA PHE A 90 -2.84 -2.74 -10.27
C PHE A 90 -3.27 -4.13 -10.74
N VAL A 91 -4.57 -4.42 -10.69
CA VAL A 91 -5.11 -5.70 -11.16
C VAL A 91 -4.85 -5.88 -12.66
N GLU A 92 -5.18 -4.88 -13.46
CA GLU A 92 -5.05 -4.94 -14.92
C GLU A 92 -3.60 -5.08 -15.37
N ARG A 93 -2.67 -4.52 -14.61
CA ARG A 93 -1.25 -4.59 -14.94
C ARG A 93 -0.53 -5.79 -14.35
N GLY A 94 -1.24 -6.63 -13.61
CA GLY A 94 -0.66 -7.86 -13.09
C GLY A 94 0.25 -7.71 -11.90
N PHE A 95 0.11 -6.63 -11.12
CA PHE A 95 0.84 -6.47 -9.86
C PHE A 95 0.45 -7.55 -8.87
N GLU A 96 1.37 -7.92 -8.00
CA GLU A 96 1.06 -8.82 -6.92
C GLU A 96 0.25 -8.08 -5.86
N ILE A 97 -0.98 -8.53 -5.63
CA ILE A 97 -1.91 -7.91 -4.70
C ILE A 97 -2.26 -8.91 -3.62
N LYS A 98 -2.10 -8.50 -2.36
CA LYS A 98 -2.40 -9.34 -1.22
C LYS A 98 -3.27 -8.62 -0.21
N LYS A 99 -4.08 -9.39 0.52
CA LYS A 99 -4.79 -8.89 1.69
C LYS A 99 -3.85 -8.94 2.89
N ARG A 100 -4.18 -8.18 3.93
CA ARG A 100 -3.35 -8.11 5.14
C ARG A 100 -3.03 -9.50 5.70
N ALA A 101 -4.03 -10.36 5.81
CA ALA A 101 -3.85 -11.69 6.38
C ALA A 101 -2.86 -12.54 5.57
N GLU A 102 -2.86 -12.39 4.24
CA GLU A 102 -1.93 -13.10 3.37
C GLU A 102 -0.50 -12.61 3.56
N VAL A 103 -0.34 -11.31 3.78
CA VAL A 103 0.98 -10.71 4.03
C VAL A 103 1.55 -11.20 5.35
N LEU A 104 0.72 -11.31 6.38
CA LEU A 104 1.14 -11.83 7.68
C LEU A 104 1.69 -13.26 7.57
N GLY A 105 1.22 -14.03 6.60
CA GLY A 105 1.75 -15.36 6.32
C GLY A 105 3.12 -15.36 5.62
N LEU A 106 3.53 -14.23 5.04
CA LEU A 106 4.83 -14.09 4.40
C LEU A 106 5.94 -13.70 5.37
N ILE A 107 5.56 -13.05 6.45
CA ILE A 107 6.52 -12.47 7.40
C ILE A 107 6.39 -13.14 8.74
#